data_d9daeafe8d4909903fc3f9256204b3c3
#
_entry.id   d9daeafe8d4909903fc3f9256204b3c3
#
_cell.length_a   1.000
_cell.length_b   1.000
_cell.length_c   1.000
_cell.angle_alpha   90.00
_cell.angle_beta   90.00
_cell.angle_gamma   90.00
#
_symmetry.space_group_name_H-M   'P 1'
#
loop_
_entity.id
_entity.type
_entity.pdbx_description
1 polymer ?
#
loop_
_entity_poly.entity_id
_entity_poly.type
_entity_poly.pdbx_seq_one_letter_code
_entity_poly.pdbx_strand_id
1 'polypeptide(L)'
;MSRSQIRSLISAIRPHQWVKNLSLFASIIFTGQLFNPPLFLLTVLGFLVFCLLSSASYLLNDILDAPFDRLHPEKKKRSIASGNLSINTALETLAILAFTGLLAAFALSPTFFLVAFSFFILHVGYSSYFKKVAVLDILAISLSFILRVVAGEVLTGFHLSVWLLMTVVFLSLFIATSKRKSELELSGPTTRPSLTHYRERLLDFYNSTFANATLITYSLFAYLEEPPHFSNIKGLLSQLNPNLLGRKWMMITVPFIIIGVMRYAQLIYEKQAGEKPEKLITSDIPLITSIVFWGMTVIFIIYVA
;
A
#
# COMPACT_ATOMS: atom_id res chain seq x y z
N MET A 1 -23.25 19.12 -13.55
CA MET A 1 -22.21 19.55 -12.57
C MET A 1 -21.39 20.70 -13.12
N SER A 2 -21.13 21.74 -12.31
CA SER A 2 -20.24 22.84 -12.69
C SER A 2 -18.77 22.36 -12.72
N ARG A 3 -17.87 23.10 -13.41
CA ARG A 3 -16.42 22.78 -13.43
C ARG A 3 -15.80 22.73 -12.02
N SER A 4 -16.29 23.55 -11.09
CA SER A 4 -15.85 23.53 -9.70
C SER A 4 -16.29 22.27 -8.96
N GLN A 5 -17.50 21.78 -9.18
CA GLN A 5 -18.00 20.54 -8.60
C GLN A 5 -17.24 19.31 -9.11
N ILE A 6 -16.92 19.26 -10.41
CA ILE A 6 -16.10 18.19 -10.99
C ILE A 6 -14.71 18.16 -10.32
N ARG A 7 -14.06 19.32 -10.16
CA ARG A 7 -12.77 19.43 -9.48
C ARG A 7 -12.83 18.96 -8.02
N SER A 8 -13.89 19.33 -7.32
CA SER A 8 -14.14 18.91 -5.94
C SER A 8 -14.35 17.41 -5.82
N LEU A 9 -15.06 16.81 -6.78
CA LEU A 9 -15.28 15.36 -6.85
C LEU A 9 -13.96 14.62 -7.12
N ILE A 10 -13.16 15.07 -8.09
CA ILE A 10 -11.83 14.48 -8.38
C ILE A 10 -10.93 14.56 -7.13
N SER A 11 -10.97 15.66 -6.41
CA SER A 11 -10.23 15.80 -5.15
C SER A 11 -10.71 14.80 -4.07
N ALA A 12 -12.02 14.55 -3.99
CA ALA A 12 -12.61 13.65 -2.99
C ALA A 12 -12.33 12.17 -3.27
N ILE A 13 -12.30 11.72 -4.54
CA ILE A 13 -11.95 10.33 -4.92
C ILE A 13 -10.45 10.04 -4.79
N ARG A 14 -9.60 11.04 -4.59
CA ARG A 14 -8.16 10.96 -4.26
C ARG A 14 -7.34 10.08 -5.21
N PRO A 15 -7.20 10.41 -6.52
CA PRO A 15 -6.42 9.58 -7.46
C PRO A 15 -4.96 9.38 -7.04
N HIS A 16 -4.35 10.36 -6.33
CA HIS A 16 -2.99 10.24 -5.82
C HIS A 16 -2.79 9.07 -4.83
N GLN A 17 -3.87 8.53 -4.25
CA GLN A 17 -3.84 7.37 -3.38
C GLN A 17 -3.84 6.04 -4.14
N TRP A 18 -4.16 6.04 -5.46
CA TRP A 18 -4.20 4.84 -6.28
C TRP A 18 -2.85 4.15 -6.40
N VAL A 19 -1.75 4.89 -6.17
CA VAL A 19 -0.40 4.31 -6.11
C VAL A 19 -0.30 3.11 -5.17
N LYS A 20 -1.10 3.08 -4.09
CA LYS A 20 -1.14 1.95 -3.14
C LYS A 20 -1.65 0.66 -3.78
N ASN A 21 -2.48 0.77 -4.81
CA ASN A 21 -3.03 -0.38 -5.51
C ASN A 21 -2.02 -1.01 -6.48
N LEU A 22 -0.87 -0.36 -6.75
CA LEU A 22 0.23 -0.98 -7.51
C LEU A 22 0.78 -2.25 -6.84
N SER A 23 0.51 -2.44 -5.54
CA SER A 23 0.85 -3.70 -4.84
C SER A 23 0.16 -4.95 -5.42
N LEU A 24 -0.92 -4.82 -6.22
CA LEU A 24 -1.51 -5.94 -6.96
C LEU A 24 -0.55 -6.54 -7.98
N PHE A 25 0.36 -5.71 -8.53
CA PHE A 25 1.35 -6.18 -9.51
C PHE A 25 2.46 -7.03 -8.88
N ALA A 26 2.56 -7.08 -7.55
CA ALA A 26 3.61 -7.85 -6.88
C ALA A 26 3.64 -9.32 -7.34
N SER A 27 2.47 -9.98 -7.50
CA SER A 27 2.41 -11.38 -7.91
C SER A 27 3.08 -11.59 -9.28
N ILE A 28 2.72 -10.82 -10.31
CA ILE A 28 3.28 -10.98 -11.65
C ILE A 28 4.74 -10.49 -11.76
N ILE A 29 5.15 -9.51 -10.93
CA ILE A 29 6.53 -9.02 -10.91
C ILE A 29 7.46 -10.10 -10.37
N PHE A 30 7.18 -10.62 -9.17
CA PHE A 30 8.08 -11.54 -8.48
C PHE A 30 8.02 -12.98 -8.99
N THR A 31 6.98 -13.34 -9.75
CA THR A 31 6.87 -14.65 -10.40
C THR A 31 7.32 -14.66 -11.87
N GLY A 32 7.92 -13.54 -12.35
CA GLY A 32 8.47 -13.48 -13.71
C GLY A 32 7.41 -13.32 -14.81
N GLN A 33 6.18 -12.92 -14.48
CA GLN A 33 5.06 -12.83 -15.41
C GLN A 33 4.69 -11.41 -15.85
N LEU A 34 5.51 -10.39 -15.48
CA LEU A 34 5.22 -8.98 -15.79
C LEU A 34 5.01 -8.71 -17.28
N PHE A 35 5.81 -9.38 -18.13
CA PHE A 35 5.76 -9.21 -19.58
C PHE A 35 4.85 -10.22 -20.29
N ASN A 36 4.02 -10.97 -19.57
CA ASN A 36 2.96 -11.79 -20.10
C ASN A 36 1.73 -10.92 -20.39
N PRO A 37 1.37 -10.62 -21.66
CA PRO A 37 0.37 -9.60 -21.97
C PRO A 37 -1.03 -9.90 -21.40
N PRO A 38 -1.56 -11.14 -21.45
CA PRO A 38 -2.81 -11.51 -20.82
C PRO A 38 -2.84 -11.25 -19.32
N LEU A 39 -1.78 -11.65 -18.58
CA LEU A 39 -1.69 -11.48 -17.13
C LEU A 39 -1.48 -10.01 -16.74
N PHE A 40 -0.69 -9.28 -17.52
CA PHE A 40 -0.52 -7.84 -17.33
C PHE A 40 -1.85 -7.10 -17.48
N LEU A 41 -2.60 -7.37 -18.58
CA LEU A 41 -3.92 -6.76 -18.79
C LEU A 41 -4.90 -7.12 -17.66
N LEU A 42 -4.93 -8.39 -17.25
CA LEU A 42 -5.79 -8.86 -16.17
C LEU A 42 -5.46 -8.12 -14.85
N THR A 43 -4.17 -7.95 -14.53
CA THR A 43 -3.72 -7.20 -13.35
C THR A 43 -4.08 -5.71 -13.44
N VAL A 44 -3.99 -5.10 -14.62
CA VAL A 44 -4.44 -3.71 -14.86
C VAL A 44 -5.94 -3.57 -14.60
N LEU A 45 -6.76 -4.52 -15.06
CA LEU A 45 -8.21 -4.51 -14.79
C LEU A 45 -8.48 -4.64 -13.28
N GLY A 46 -7.79 -5.55 -12.59
CA GLY A 46 -7.86 -5.67 -11.13
C GLY A 46 -7.43 -4.39 -10.40
N PHE A 47 -6.35 -3.75 -10.86
CA PHE A 47 -5.91 -2.44 -10.34
C PHE A 47 -7.00 -1.37 -10.48
N LEU A 48 -7.67 -1.28 -11.63
CA LEU A 48 -8.75 -0.32 -11.86
C LEU A 48 -9.94 -0.60 -10.92
N VAL A 49 -10.31 -1.87 -10.71
CA VAL A 49 -11.33 -2.25 -9.72
C VAL A 49 -10.96 -1.73 -8.32
N PHE A 50 -9.73 -1.95 -7.88
CA PHE A 50 -9.28 -1.45 -6.58
C PHE A 50 -9.18 0.08 -6.52
N CYS A 51 -8.95 0.77 -7.64
CA CYS A 51 -9.04 2.22 -7.71
C CYS A 51 -10.48 2.72 -7.48
N LEU A 52 -11.49 2.05 -8.08
CA LEU A 52 -12.91 2.36 -7.85
C LEU A 52 -13.30 2.15 -6.38
N LEU A 53 -12.97 0.97 -5.82
CA LEU A 53 -13.31 0.62 -4.44
C LEU A 53 -12.57 1.50 -3.42
N SER A 54 -11.30 1.84 -3.66
CA SER A 54 -10.54 2.77 -2.82
C SER A 54 -11.19 4.16 -2.83
N SER A 55 -11.60 4.65 -4.02
CA SER A 55 -12.27 5.94 -4.17
C SER A 55 -13.62 5.97 -3.44
N ALA A 56 -14.43 4.91 -3.57
CA ALA A 56 -15.67 4.75 -2.81
C ALA A 56 -15.41 4.78 -1.30
N SER A 57 -14.35 4.09 -0.84
CA SER A 57 -13.97 4.06 0.57
C SER A 57 -13.54 5.43 1.11
N TYR A 58 -12.83 6.24 0.30
CA TYR A 58 -12.46 7.61 0.70
C TYR A 58 -13.68 8.52 0.78
N LEU A 59 -14.62 8.42 -0.15
CA LEU A 59 -15.88 9.16 -0.09
C LEU A 59 -16.67 8.80 1.16
N LEU A 60 -16.81 7.50 1.49
CA LEU A 60 -17.46 7.05 2.71
C LEU A 60 -16.80 7.65 3.95
N ASN A 61 -15.46 7.57 4.03
CA ASN A 61 -14.74 8.13 5.16
C ASN A 61 -14.95 9.65 5.28
N ASP A 62 -14.88 10.40 4.18
CA ASP A 62 -15.07 11.86 4.19
C ASP A 62 -16.52 12.26 4.52
N ILE A 63 -17.54 11.45 4.15
CA ILE A 63 -18.94 11.66 4.54
C ILE A 63 -19.09 11.47 6.06
N LEU A 64 -18.58 10.36 6.60
CA LEU A 64 -18.68 10.06 8.04
C LEU A 64 -17.88 11.03 8.90
N ASP A 65 -16.75 11.53 8.40
CA ASP A 65 -15.88 12.47 9.12
C ASP A 65 -16.29 13.93 8.94
N ALA A 66 -17.19 14.28 8.00
CA ALA A 66 -17.53 15.66 7.66
C ALA A 66 -17.89 16.55 8.87
N PRO A 67 -18.67 16.08 9.90
CA PRO A 67 -18.95 16.90 11.08
C PRO A 67 -17.70 17.28 11.88
N PHE A 68 -16.76 16.35 12.03
CA PHE A 68 -15.51 16.56 12.75
C PHE A 68 -14.48 17.34 11.91
N ASP A 69 -14.41 17.06 10.62
CA ASP A 69 -13.50 17.72 9.69
C ASP A 69 -13.79 19.24 9.58
N ARG A 70 -15.03 19.67 9.72
CA ARG A 70 -15.41 21.09 9.75
C ARG A 70 -14.77 21.87 10.90
N LEU A 71 -14.51 21.20 12.00
CA LEU A 71 -13.88 21.79 13.19
C LEU A 71 -12.35 21.77 13.14
N HIS A 72 -11.76 20.98 12.22
CA HIS A 72 -10.33 20.81 12.15
C HIS A 72 -9.65 21.88 11.28
N PRO A 73 -8.51 22.49 11.68
CA PRO A 73 -7.87 23.60 10.94
C PRO A 73 -7.54 23.28 9.48
N GLU A 74 -7.03 22.09 9.18
CA GLU A 74 -6.64 21.65 7.84
C GLU A 74 -7.75 20.87 7.12
N LYS A 75 -8.43 19.94 7.83
CA LYS A 75 -9.40 19.01 7.22
C LYS A 75 -10.70 19.72 6.80
N LYS A 76 -11.00 20.90 7.36
CA LYS A 76 -12.13 21.73 6.92
C LYS A 76 -12.07 22.11 5.43
N LYS A 77 -10.89 22.01 4.80
CA LYS A 77 -10.67 22.27 3.38
C LYS A 77 -11.10 21.09 2.48
N ARG A 78 -11.43 19.92 3.04
CA ARG A 78 -11.91 18.75 2.28
C ARG A 78 -13.21 19.08 1.56
N SER A 79 -13.41 18.52 0.37
CA SER A 79 -14.52 18.88 -0.53
C SER A 79 -15.91 18.79 0.11
N ILE A 80 -16.16 17.76 0.94
CA ILE A 80 -17.45 17.55 1.63
C ILE A 80 -17.53 18.45 2.88
N ALA A 81 -16.48 18.54 3.67
CA ALA A 81 -16.46 19.37 4.89
C ALA A 81 -16.62 20.86 4.58
N SER A 82 -16.00 21.35 3.50
CA SER A 82 -16.10 22.74 3.02
C SER A 82 -17.43 23.09 2.34
N GLY A 83 -18.29 22.09 2.04
CA GLY A 83 -19.54 22.28 1.30
C GLY A 83 -19.40 22.38 -0.22
N ASN A 84 -18.17 22.29 -0.77
CA ASN A 84 -17.93 22.33 -2.21
C ASN A 84 -18.48 21.10 -2.96
N LEU A 85 -18.69 19.99 -2.24
CA LEU A 85 -19.34 18.78 -2.72
C LEU A 85 -20.49 18.43 -1.77
N SER A 86 -21.71 18.30 -2.30
CA SER A 86 -22.87 17.93 -1.49
C SER A 86 -22.77 16.48 -1.01
N ILE A 87 -23.31 16.18 0.18
CA ILE A 87 -23.34 14.80 0.72
C ILE A 87 -24.12 13.88 -0.21
N ASN A 88 -25.23 14.34 -0.82
CA ASN A 88 -26.02 13.53 -1.75
C ASN A 88 -25.21 13.12 -2.97
N THR A 89 -24.52 14.07 -3.63
CA THR A 89 -23.65 13.78 -4.77
C THR A 89 -22.51 12.83 -4.38
N ALA A 90 -21.95 12.99 -3.17
CA ALA A 90 -20.92 12.09 -2.66
C ALA A 90 -21.45 10.68 -2.42
N LEU A 91 -22.67 10.51 -1.89
CA LEU A 91 -23.35 9.21 -1.68
C LEU A 91 -23.69 8.54 -3.01
N GLU A 92 -24.22 9.27 -3.98
CA GLU A 92 -24.52 8.76 -5.33
C GLU A 92 -23.23 8.27 -6.01
N THR A 93 -22.16 9.08 -5.95
CA THR A 93 -20.87 8.69 -6.53
C THR A 93 -20.28 7.48 -5.83
N LEU A 94 -20.34 7.42 -4.49
CA LEU A 94 -19.91 6.27 -3.70
C LEU A 94 -20.65 5.00 -4.14
N ALA A 95 -21.99 5.07 -4.25
CA ALA A 95 -22.81 3.92 -4.65
C ALA A 95 -22.44 3.43 -6.07
N ILE A 96 -22.27 4.36 -7.02
CA ILE A 96 -21.86 4.04 -8.39
C ILE A 96 -20.49 3.37 -8.40
N LEU A 97 -19.48 3.94 -7.72
CA LEU A 97 -18.12 3.41 -7.70
C LEU A 97 -18.03 2.05 -7.01
N ALA A 98 -18.74 1.87 -5.89
CA ALA A 98 -18.78 0.60 -5.18
C ALA A 98 -19.49 -0.48 -6.01
N PHE A 99 -20.65 -0.16 -6.58
CA PHE A 99 -21.42 -1.12 -7.38
C PHE A 99 -20.65 -1.52 -8.64
N THR A 100 -20.13 -0.56 -9.42
CA THR A 100 -19.36 -0.84 -10.63
C THR A 100 -18.07 -1.60 -10.33
N GLY A 101 -17.37 -1.22 -9.24
CA GLY A 101 -16.17 -1.90 -8.80
C GLY A 101 -16.43 -3.37 -8.40
N LEU A 102 -17.47 -3.63 -7.61
CA LEU A 102 -17.83 -4.99 -7.19
C LEU A 102 -18.38 -5.83 -8.36
N LEU A 103 -19.18 -5.23 -9.24
CA LEU A 103 -19.68 -5.92 -10.44
C LEU A 103 -18.51 -6.30 -11.36
N ALA A 104 -17.58 -5.39 -11.60
CA ALA A 104 -16.38 -5.66 -12.39
C ALA A 104 -15.49 -6.73 -11.73
N ALA A 105 -15.34 -6.71 -10.40
CA ALA A 105 -14.62 -7.74 -9.67
C ALA A 105 -15.23 -9.12 -9.87
N PHE A 106 -16.56 -9.23 -9.79
CA PHE A 106 -17.30 -10.48 -10.02
C PHE A 106 -17.16 -10.98 -11.45
N ALA A 107 -17.20 -10.08 -12.43
CA ALA A 107 -17.02 -10.41 -13.84
C ALA A 107 -15.61 -10.91 -14.17
N LEU A 108 -14.58 -10.46 -13.42
CA LEU A 108 -13.20 -10.95 -13.57
C LEU A 108 -13.04 -12.35 -12.97
N SER A 109 -13.45 -12.55 -11.72
CA SER A 109 -13.40 -13.84 -11.03
C SER A 109 -14.22 -13.81 -9.73
N PRO A 110 -15.01 -14.88 -9.41
CA PRO A 110 -15.71 -14.98 -8.13
C PRO A 110 -14.78 -14.94 -6.91
N THR A 111 -13.60 -15.53 -7.00
CA THR A 111 -12.60 -15.50 -5.92
C THR A 111 -11.99 -14.12 -5.76
N PHE A 112 -11.69 -13.43 -6.85
CA PHE A 112 -11.25 -12.04 -6.82
C PHE A 112 -12.32 -11.12 -6.24
N PHE A 113 -13.59 -11.34 -6.58
CA PHE A 113 -14.71 -10.61 -5.97
C PHE A 113 -14.74 -10.75 -4.46
N LEU A 114 -14.52 -11.95 -3.90
CA LEU A 114 -14.50 -12.16 -2.45
C LEU A 114 -13.41 -11.33 -1.77
N VAL A 115 -12.22 -11.24 -2.37
CA VAL A 115 -11.11 -10.41 -1.86
C VAL A 115 -11.44 -8.92 -1.98
N ALA A 116 -11.96 -8.48 -3.13
CA ALA A 116 -12.37 -7.09 -3.38
C ALA A 116 -13.51 -6.65 -2.44
N PHE A 117 -14.48 -7.53 -2.21
CA PHE A 117 -15.57 -7.30 -1.26
C PHE A 117 -15.05 -7.22 0.18
N SER A 118 -14.17 -8.15 0.58
CA SER A 118 -13.52 -8.11 1.90
C SER A 118 -12.74 -6.82 2.12
N PHE A 119 -12.03 -6.35 1.07
CA PHE A 119 -11.34 -5.06 1.09
C PHE A 119 -12.31 -3.89 1.31
N PHE A 120 -13.43 -3.86 0.60
CA PHE A 120 -14.43 -2.80 0.74
C PHE A 120 -15.08 -2.83 2.14
N ILE A 121 -15.48 -4.02 2.63
CA ILE A 121 -16.04 -4.19 4.00
C ILE A 121 -15.04 -3.78 5.08
N LEU A 122 -13.76 -4.15 4.93
CA LEU A 122 -12.71 -3.69 5.85
C LEU A 122 -12.66 -2.15 5.93
N HIS A 123 -12.77 -1.46 4.79
CA HIS A 123 -12.77 0.00 4.75
C HIS A 123 -14.05 0.62 5.34
N VAL A 124 -15.20 -0.03 5.18
CA VAL A 124 -16.45 0.35 5.86
C VAL A 124 -16.26 0.23 7.37
N GLY A 125 -15.77 -0.92 7.85
CA GLY A 125 -15.47 -1.15 9.26
C GLY A 125 -14.42 -0.18 9.82
N TYR A 126 -13.38 0.13 9.02
CA TYR A 126 -12.38 1.12 9.39
C TYR A 126 -12.98 2.51 9.58
N SER A 127 -13.80 2.95 8.63
CA SER A 127 -14.38 4.30 8.66
C SER A 127 -15.40 4.48 9.78
N SER A 128 -16.12 3.43 10.14
CA SER A 128 -17.16 3.46 11.19
C SER A 128 -16.62 3.20 12.59
N TYR A 129 -15.74 2.20 12.76
CA TYR A 129 -15.35 1.68 14.07
C TYR A 129 -13.84 1.54 14.28
N PHE A 130 -13.09 0.79 13.44
CA PHE A 130 -11.72 0.39 13.74
C PHE A 130 -10.76 1.57 13.94
N LYS A 131 -10.95 2.66 13.23
CA LYS A 131 -10.14 3.88 13.39
C LYS A 131 -10.25 4.53 14.77
N LYS A 132 -11.24 4.14 15.59
CA LYS A 132 -11.45 4.67 16.94
C LYS A 132 -10.81 3.80 18.03
N VAL A 133 -10.42 2.57 17.69
CA VAL A 133 -9.88 1.59 18.63
C VAL A 133 -8.39 1.43 18.36
N ALA A 134 -7.57 1.62 19.42
CA ALA A 134 -6.13 1.43 19.35
C ALA A 134 -5.80 -0.02 18.92
N VAL A 135 -4.71 -0.20 18.23
CA VAL A 135 -4.23 -1.44 17.60
C VAL A 135 -5.08 -1.84 16.38
N LEU A 136 -6.43 -1.84 16.48
CA LEU A 136 -7.29 -2.18 15.33
C LEU A 136 -7.13 -1.18 14.19
N ASP A 137 -6.86 0.08 14.48
CA ASP A 137 -6.62 1.11 13.47
C ASP A 137 -5.31 0.87 12.68
N ILE A 138 -4.27 0.34 13.31
CA ILE A 138 -3.03 -0.07 12.68
C ILE A 138 -3.23 -1.35 11.88
N LEU A 139 -3.83 -2.38 12.49
CA LEU A 139 -4.09 -3.67 11.87
C LEU A 139 -4.97 -3.56 10.63
N ALA A 140 -6.01 -2.74 10.67
CA ALA A 140 -6.90 -2.55 9.52
C ALA A 140 -6.18 -1.89 8.33
N ILE A 141 -5.27 -0.94 8.58
CA ILE A 141 -4.44 -0.35 7.52
C ILE A 141 -3.53 -1.43 6.91
N SER A 142 -2.85 -2.20 7.76
CA SER A 142 -1.98 -3.29 7.30
C SER A 142 -2.76 -4.33 6.50
N LEU A 143 -3.90 -4.80 7.01
CA LEU A 143 -4.76 -5.76 6.32
C LEU A 143 -5.22 -5.25 4.96
N SER A 144 -5.45 -3.94 4.82
CA SER A 144 -5.81 -3.36 3.53
C SER A 144 -4.69 -3.46 2.47
N PHE A 145 -3.41 -3.44 2.89
CA PHE A 145 -2.28 -3.70 2.00
C PHE A 145 -2.16 -5.18 1.64
N ILE A 146 -2.34 -6.05 2.63
CA ILE A 146 -2.31 -7.52 2.42
C ILE A 146 -3.39 -7.93 1.41
N LEU A 147 -4.62 -7.44 1.58
CA LEU A 147 -5.73 -7.75 0.66
C LEU A 147 -5.46 -7.31 -0.79
N ARG A 148 -4.71 -6.21 -0.99
CA ARG A 148 -4.28 -5.81 -2.34
C ARG A 148 -3.31 -6.80 -2.96
N VAL A 149 -2.33 -7.25 -2.20
CA VAL A 149 -1.36 -8.24 -2.69
C VAL A 149 -2.04 -9.56 -2.97
N VAL A 150 -2.86 -10.07 -2.04
CA VAL A 150 -3.66 -11.30 -2.21
C VAL A 150 -4.62 -11.19 -3.39
N ALA A 151 -5.19 -10.00 -3.65
CA ALA A 151 -6.02 -9.77 -4.82
C ALA A 151 -5.26 -10.00 -6.14
N GLY A 152 -3.99 -9.56 -6.22
CA GLY A 152 -3.12 -9.85 -7.36
C GLY A 152 -2.85 -11.34 -7.53
N GLU A 153 -2.55 -12.06 -6.43
CA GLU A 153 -2.33 -13.51 -6.45
C GLU A 153 -3.56 -14.28 -6.93
N VAL A 154 -4.72 -14.01 -6.32
CA VAL A 154 -5.97 -14.70 -6.65
C VAL A 154 -6.41 -14.43 -8.08
N LEU A 155 -6.16 -13.21 -8.58
CA LEU A 155 -6.54 -12.84 -9.94
C LEU A 155 -5.66 -13.50 -11.00
N THR A 156 -4.37 -13.63 -10.73
CA THR A 156 -3.39 -14.13 -11.71
C THR A 156 -3.10 -15.62 -11.55
N GLY A 157 -3.43 -16.21 -10.39
CA GLY A 157 -3.11 -17.60 -10.04
C GLY A 157 -1.66 -17.82 -9.65
N PHE A 158 -0.84 -16.75 -9.53
CA PHE A 158 0.55 -16.82 -9.12
C PHE A 158 0.73 -16.36 -7.68
N HIS A 159 1.29 -17.23 -6.84
CA HIS A 159 1.48 -16.99 -5.42
C HIS A 159 2.87 -16.41 -5.12
N LEU A 160 2.90 -15.47 -4.21
CA LEU A 160 4.15 -14.94 -3.66
C LEU A 160 4.74 -15.90 -2.63
N SER A 161 6.05 -15.83 -2.48
CA SER A 161 6.74 -16.47 -1.37
C SER A 161 6.18 -16.00 -0.01
N VAL A 162 6.07 -16.92 0.93
CA VAL A 162 5.63 -16.62 2.31
C VAL A 162 6.48 -15.52 2.93
N TRP A 163 7.79 -15.52 2.69
CA TRP A 163 8.70 -14.50 3.22
C TRP A 163 8.47 -13.12 2.63
N LEU A 164 8.14 -13.04 1.32
CA LEU A 164 7.79 -11.76 0.68
C LEU A 164 6.43 -11.26 1.19
N LEU A 165 5.46 -12.15 1.38
CA LEU A 165 4.17 -11.79 1.98
C LEU A 165 4.34 -11.28 3.41
N MET A 166 5.19 -11.94 4.24
CA MET A 166 5.53 -11.46 5.58
C MET A 166 6.20 -10.09 5.54
N THR A 167 7.05 -9.84 4.54
CA THR A 167 7.65 -8.50 4.35
C THR A 167 6.58 -7.44 4.09
N VAL A 168 5.59 -7.73 3.27
CA VAL A 168 4.46 -6.81 3.03
C VAL A 168 3.66 -6.57 4.33
N VAL A 169 3.43 -7.61 5.13
CA VAL A 169 2.75 -7.48 6.43
C VAL A 169 3.52 -6.54 7.34
N PHE A 170 4.81 -6.80 7.59
CA PHE A 170 5.59 -6.00 8.54
C PHE A 170 5.88 -4.60 8.02
N LEU A 171 6.14 -4.42 6.73
CA LEU A 171 6.30 -3.10 6.12
C LEU A 171 5.01 -2.26 6.24
N SER A 172 3.86 -2.86 6.01
CA SER A 172 2.58 -2.16 6.15
C SER A 172 2.26 -1.79 7.60
N LEU A 173 2.61 -2.65 8.56
CA LEU A 173 2.51 -2.35 9.99
C LEU A 173 3.48 -1.23 10.39
N PHE A 174 4.71 -1.24 9.88
CA PHE A 174 5.68 -0.16 10.10
C PHE A 174 5.16 1.18 9.60
N ILE A 175 4.64 1.24 8.36
CA ILE A 175 4.06 2.46 7.78
C ILE A 175 2.83 2.91 8.56
N ALA A 176 1.94 1.99 8.96
CA ALA A 176 0.75 2.31 9.72
C ALA A 176 1.06 2.87 11.11
N THR A 177 2.01 2.24 11.82
CA THR A 177 2.48 2.69 13.14
C THR A 177 3.16 4.05 13.06
N SER A 178 4.02 4.25 12.06
CA SER A 178 4.67 5.51 11.77
C SER A 178 3.68 6.65 11.54
N LYS A 179 2.59 6.35 10.83
CA LYS A 179 1.49 7.31 10.65
C LYS A 179 0.83 7.68 11.97
N ARG A 180 0.60 6.72 12.87
CA ARG A 180 0.03 7.01 14.21
C ARG A 180 0.99 7.85 15.05
N LYS A 181 2.31 7.55 14.99
CA LYS A 181 3.31 8.34 15.70
C LYS A 181 3.29 9.80 15.24
N SER A 182 3.37 10.06 13.94
CA SER A 182 3.34 11.43 13.42
C SER A 182 2.01 12.15 13.70
N GLU A 183 0.87 11.46 13.65
CA GLU A 183 -0.41 12.05 14.05
C GLU A 183 -0.43 12.45 15.52
N LEU A 184 0.14 11.62 16.43
CA LEU A 184 0.22 11.91 17.86
C LEU A 184 1.10 13.12 18.14
N GLU A 185 2.28 13.19 17.50
CA GLU A 185 3.26 14.28 17.69
C GLU A 185 2.76 15.62 17.12
N LEU A 186 2.14 15.61 15.92
CA LEU A 186 1.70 16.84 15.24
C LEU A 186 0.38 17.40 15.76
N SER A 187 -0.54 16.53 16.09
CA SER A 187 -1.95 16.91 16.32
C SER A 187 -2.42 16.63 17.74
N GLY A 188 -1.59 15.96 18.54
CA GLY A 188 -1.90 15.58 19.91
C GLY A 188 -2.90 14.43 20.05
N PRO A 189 -3.08 13.92 21.27
CA PRO A 189 -3.88 12.73 21.53
C PRO A 189 -5.39 12.94 21.32
N THR A 190 -5.88 14.17 21.35
CA THR A 190 -7.32 14.48 21.30
C THR A 190 -7.91 14.46 19.88
N THR A 191 -7.08 14.44 18.84
CA THR A 191 -7.53 14.50 17.43
C THR A 191 -8.24 13.24 16.96
N ARG A 192 -8.01 12.11 17.62
CA ARG A 192 -8.65 10.82 17.30
C ARG A 192 -8.76 9.97 18.56
N PRO A 193 -9.91 9.27 18.80
CA PRO A 193 -10.09 8.45 19.97
C PRO A 193 -9.01 7.37 20.17
N SER A 194 -8.53 6.73 19.10
CA SER A 194 -7.47 5.72 19.22
C SER A 194 -6.16 6.29 19.74
N LEU A 195 -5.84 7.56 19.43
CA LEU A 195 -4.58 8.20 19.85
C LEU A 195 -4.50 8.43 21.37
N THR A 196 -5.62 8.55 22.07
CA THR A 196 -5.64 8.69 23.54
C THR A 196 -5.04 7.48 24.26
N HIS A 197 -5.05 6.32 23.62
CA HIS A 197 -4.52 5.06 24.16
C HIS A 197 -3.08 4.75 23.74
N TYR A 198 -2.47 5.59 22.89
CA TYR A 198 -1.08 5.45 22.48
C TYR A 198 -0.17 6.38 23.28
N ARG A 199 0.97 5.82 23.71
CA ARG A 199 2.12 6.59 24.19
C ARG A 199 3.21 6.54 23.16
N GLU A 200 4.03 7.59 23.03
CA GLU A 200 5.15 7.66 22.09
C GLU A 200 6.07 6.45 22.20
N ARG A 201 6.47 6.06 23.42
CA ARG A 201 7.33 4.88 23.66
C ARG A 201 6.74 3.58 23.12
N LEU A 202 5.41 3.41 23.16
CA LEU A 202 4.76 2.23 22.61
C LEU A 202 4.81 2.23 21.08
N LEU A 203 4.59 3.39 20.46
CA LEU A 203 4.69 3.53 19.00
C LEU A 203 6.13 3.38 18.53
N ASP A 204 7.13 3.83 19.31
CA ASP A 204 8.56 3.61 19.02
C ASP A 204 8.92 2.12 19.07
N PHE A 205 8.43 1.41 20.08
CA PHE A 205 8.59 -0.05 20.19
C PHE A 205 7.98 -0.77 18.97
N TYR A 206 6.75 -0.43 18.59
CA TYR A 206 6.10 -1.01 17.40
C TYR A 206 6.87 -0.68 16.11
N ASN A 207 7.28 0.57 15.93
CA ASN A 207 8.08 0.99 14.76
C ASN A 207 9.39 0.21 14.66
N SER A 208 10.15 0.11 15.74
CA SER A 208 11.41 -0.64 15.76
C SER A 208 11.19 -2.12 15.49
N THR A 209 10.17 -2.72 16.11
CA THR A 209 9.83 -4.13 15.92
C THR A 209 9.46 -4.43 14.47
N PHE A 210 8.56 -3.65 13.87
CA PHE A 210 8.10 -3.90 12.50
C PHE A 210 9.14 -3.53 11.45
N ALA A 211 9.98 -2.51 11.68
CA ALA A 211 11.11 -2.19 10.81
C ALA A 211 12.11 -3.36 10.77
N ASN A 212 12.53 -3.88 11.95
CA ASN A 212 13.43 -5.02 12.03
C ASN A 212 12.83 -6.28 11.41
N ALA A 213 11.56 -6.58 11.69
CA ALA A 213 10.86 -7.71 11.08
C ALA A 213 10.80 -7.58 9.54
N THR A 214 10.59 -6.38 9.00
CA THR A 214 10.62 -6.13 7.55
C THR A 214 12.00 -6.46 6.96
N LEU A 215 13.07 -5.99 7.59
CA LEU A 215 14.44 -6.24 7.11
C LEU A 215 14.79 -7.74 7.15
N ILE A 216 14.42 -8.42 8.24
CA ILE A 216 14.67 -9.85 8.41
C ILE A 216 13.89 -10.66 7.37
N THR A 217 12.58 -10.45 7.23
CA THR A 217 11.75 -11.23 6.32
C THR A 217 12.11 -10.97 4.86
N TYR A 218 12.47 -9.74 4.49
CA TYR A 218 12.97 -9.46 3.15
C TYR A 218 14.32 -10.12 2.88
N SER A 219 15.21 -10.11 3.84
CA SER A 219 16.52 -10.80 3.71
C SER A 219 16.36 -12.30 3.57
N LEU A 220 15.41 -12.91 4.32
CA LEU A 220 15.07 -14.32 4.17
C LEU A 220 14.47 -14.63 2.79
N PHE A 221 13.56 -13.78 2.30
CA PHE A 221 13.05 -13.87 0.93
C PHE A 221 14.20 -13.83 -0.08
N ALA A 222 15.07 -12.82 -0.01
CA ALA A 222 16.18 -12.63 -0.94
C ALA A 222 17.21 -13.76 -0.90
N TYR A 223 17.34 -14.44 0.24
CA TYR A 223 18.28 -15.56 0.43
C TYR A 223 17.69 -16.91 0.05
N LEU A 224 16.42 -17.17 0.40
CA LEU A 224 15.80 -18.50 0.25
C LEU A 224 15.19 -18.71 -1.13
N GLU A 225 14.62 -17.66 -1.71
CA GLU A 225 13.91 -17.77 -3.00
C GLU A 225 14.87 -17.62 -4.18
N GLU A 226 14.64 -18.45 -5.21
CA GLU A 226 15.36 -18.35 -6.48
C GLU A 226 14.51 -17.58 -7.50
N PRO A 227 15.11 -16.64 -8.27
CA PRO A 227 14.39 -15.93 -9.32
C PRO A 227 13.87 -16.91 -10.40
N PRO A 228 12.63 -16.75 -10.89
CA PRO A 228 11.96 -17.75 -11.74
C PRO A 228 12.65 -17.99 -13.10
N HIS A 229 13.38 -17.04 -13.66
CA HIS A 229 14.04 -17.14 -14.98
C HIS A 229 15.58 -17.20 -14.90
N PHE A 230 16.13 -17.36 -13.72
CA PHE A 230 17.59 -17.39 -13.54
C PHE A 230 18.31 -18.50 -14.32
N SER A 231 17.54 -19.46 -14.88
CA SER A 231 18.08 -20.55 -15.72
C SER A 231 18.73 -20.09 -17.01
N ASN A 232 18.36 -18.93 -17.56
CA ASN A 232 18.88 -18.46 -18.85
C ASN A 232 20.33 -17.97 -18.76
N ILE A 233 20.71 -17.34 -17.66
CA ILE A 233 22.09 -16.89 -17.40
C ILE A 233 22.91 -17.98 -16.72
N LYS A 234 22.32 -18.98 -16.10
CA LYS A 234 23.07 -20.13 -15.51
C LYS A 234 24.06 -20.71 -16.54
N GLY A 235 23.64 -20.85 -17.79
CA GLY A 235 24.51 -21.34 -18.87
C GLY A 235 25.72 -20.43 -19.13
N LEU A 236 25.54 -19.13 -19.18
CA LEU A 236 26.62 -18.16 -19.38
C LEU A 236 27.52 -18.03 -18.16
N LEU A 237 26.95 -17.95 -16.97
CA LEU A 237 27.69 -17.87 -15.71
C LEU A 237 28.50 -19.13 -15.43
N SER A 238 28.00 -20.32 -15.81
CA SER A 238 28.74 -21.57 -15.66
C SER A 238 30.01 -21.62 -16.53
N GLN A 239 29.96 -20.98 -17.71
CA GLN A 239 31.11 -20.86 -18.60
C GLN A 239 32.14 -19.83 -18.08
N LEU A 240 31.69 -18.75 -17.44
CA LEU A 240 32.55 -17.73 -16.88
C LEU A 240 33.17 -18.15 -15.54
N ASN A 241 32.37 -18.63 -14.62
CA ASN A 241 32.82 -19.13 -13.32
C ASN A 241 31.71 -19.97 -12.64
N PRO A 242 31.89 -21.31 -12.48
CA PRO A 242 30.92 -22.18 -11.83
C PRO A 242 30.53 -21.74 -10.40
N ASN A 243 31.42 -21.06 -9.67
CA ASN A 243 31.15 -20.55 -8.32
C ASN A 243 30.12 -19.41 -8.28
N LEU A 244 29.78 -18.79 -9.42
CA LEU A 244 28.75 -17.77 -9.51
C LEU A 244 27.34 -18.37 -9.48
N LEU A 245 27.17 -19.65 -9.84
CA LEU A 245 25.88 -20.35 -9.89
C LEU A 245 25.20 -20.48 -8.51
N GLY A 246 25.99 -20.62 -7.45
CA GLY A 246 25.45 -20.72 -6.08
C GLY A 246 25.16 -19.39 -5.39
N ARG A 247 25.41 -18.26 -6.04
CA ARG A 247 25.20 -16.95 -5.42
C ARG A 247 23.71 -16.60 -5.38
N LYS A 248 23.30 -16.03 -4.26
CA LYS A 248 21.94 -15.54 -4.03
C LYS A 248 21.82 -14.08 -4.54
N TRP A 249 21.60 -13.93 -5.84
CA TRP A 249 21.61 -12.63 -6.52
C TRP A 249 20.58 -11.64 -5.95
N MET A 250 19.42 -12.11 -5.49
CA MET A 250 18.42 -11.25 -4.84
C MET A 250 18.96 -10.55 -3.59
N MET A 251 20.02 -11.06 -2.95
CA MET A 251 20.66 -10.38 -1.81
C MET A 251 21.24 -8.99 -2.16
N ILE A 252 21.55 -8.74 -3.42
CA ILE A 252 22.01 -7.40 -3.90
C ILE A 252 20.93 -6.33 -3.68
N THR A 253 19.65 -6.72 -3.59
CA THR A 253 18.54 -5.79 -3.37
C THR A 253 18.38 -5.38 -1.89
N VAL A 254 18.93 -6.14 -0.95
CA VAL A 254 18.80 -5.92 0.50
C VAL A 254 19.32 -4.54 0.94
N PRO A 255 20.50 -4.05 0.49
CA PRO A 255 20.97 -2.72 0.86
C PRO A 255 19.98 -1.59 0.52
N PHE A 256 19.26 -1.69 -0.60
CA PHE A 256 18.27 -0.66 -0.97
C PHE A 256 17.07 -0.65 -0.01
N ILE A 257 16.62 -1.83 0.45
CA ILE A 257 15.56 -1.92 1.46
C ILE A 257 16.04 -1.34 2.79
N ILE A 258 17.28 -1.64 3.21
CA ILE A 258 17.89 -1.05 4.43
C ILE A 258 17.89 0.48 4.32
N ILE A 259 18.39 1.03 3.23
CA ILE A 259 18.43 2.49 3.01
C ILE A 259 17.00 3.06 3.02
N GLY A 260 16.06 2.41 2.34
CA GLY A 260 14.65 2.84 2.29
C GLY A 260 14.01 2.89 3.68
N VAL A 261 14.16 1.82 4.48
CA VAL A 261 13.61 1.75 5.85
C VAL A 261 14.28 2.78 6.76
N MET A 262 15.62 2.90 6.72
CA MET A 262 16.36 3.90 7.50
C MET A 262 15.94 5.33 7.12
N ARG A 263 15.85 5.63 5.82
CA ARG A 263 15.45 6.97 5.36
C ARG A 263 14.02 7.30 5.75
N TYR A 264 13.11 6.34 5.61
CA TYR A 264 11.71 6.53 6.03
C TYR A 264 11.62 6.75 7.55
N ALA A 265 12.35 5.97 8.36
CA ALA A 265 12.45 6.19 9.80
C ALA A 265 12.98 7.59 10.14
N GLN A 266 14.08 8.01 9.49
CA GLN A 266 14.64 9.35 9.68
C GLN A 266 13.62 10.46 9.41
N LEU A 267 12.85 10.36 8.31
CA LEU A 267 11.82 11.34 7.96
C LEU A 267 10.71 11.44 9.02
N ILE A 268 10.39 10.32 9.68
CA ILE A 268 9.37 10.29 10.73
C ILE A 268 9.91 10.89 12.02
N TYR A 269 11.09 10.46 12.44
CA TYR A 269 11.65 10.86 13.74
C TYR A 269 12.20 12.30 13.74
N GLU A 270 12.77 12.78 12.61
CA GLU A 270 13.35 14.13 12.55
C GLU A 270 12.38 15.17 11.99
N LYS A 271 11.55 14.80 10.99
CA LYS A 271 10.71 15.76 10.27
C LYS A 271 9.22 15.63 10.57
N GLN A 272 8.84 14.67 11.41
CA GLN A 272 7.45 14.37 11.79
C GLN A 272 6.51 14.22 10.56
N ALA A 273 7.05 13.74 9.44
CA ALA A 273 6.39 13.79 8.14
C ALA A 273 5.53 12.56 7.83
N GLY A 274 5.39 11.61 8.78
CA GLY A 274 4.72 10.31 8.57
C GLY A 274 3.19 10.38 8.43
N GLU A 275 2.55 11.54 8.62
CA GLU A 275 1.08 11.66 8.50
C GLU A 275 0.58 11.30 7.08
N LYS A 276 1.38 11.60 6.05
CA LYS A 276 1.06 11.32 4.63
C LYS A 276 2.17 10.49 3.98
N PRO A 277 2.24 9.17 4.26
CA PRO A 277 3.30 8.30 3.75
C PRO A 277 3.46 8.36 2.22
N GLU A 278 2.34 8.44 1.49
CA GLU A 278 2.34 8.55 0.03
C GLU A 278 3.05 9.81 -0.48
N LYS A 279 2.94 10.92 0.26
CA LYS A 279 3.65 12.16 -0.10
C LYS A 279 5.16 12.03 0.14
N LEU A 280 5.57 11.35 1.21
CA LEU A 280 6.98 11.09 1.47
C LEU A 280 7.62 10.25 0.36
N ILE A 281 6.94 9.15 -0.01
CA ILE A 281 7.39 8.23 -1.06
C ILE A 281 7.51 8.93 -2.42
N THR A 282 6.77 10.02 -2.66
CA THR A 282 6.77 10.73 -3.95
C THR A 282 7.54 12.05 -3.92
N SER A 283 8.05 12.52 -2.78
CA SER A 283 8.71 13.83 -2.67
C SER A 283 10.12 13.79 -2.11
N ASP A 284 10.51 12.73 -1.38
CA ASP A 284 11.86 12.63 -0.83
C ASP A 284 12.80 11.93 -1.81
N ILE A 285 13.75 12.66 -2.37
CA ILE A 285 14.65 12.17 -3.42
C ILE A 285 15.45 10.93 -2.98
N PRO A 286 16.09 10.88 -1.80
CA PRO A 286 16.82 9.68 -1.37
C PRO A 286 15.93 8.45 -1.24
N LEU A 287 14.70 8.62 -0.74
CA LEU A 287 13.75 7.51 -0.62
C LEU A 287 13.29 7.02 -1.99
N ILE A 288 12.94 7.94 -2.91
CA ILE A 288 12.57 7.62 -4.30
C ILE A 288 13.72 6.88 -4.99
N THR A 289 14.94 7.39 -4.86
CA THR A 289 16.13 6.80 -5.47
C THR A 289 16.34 5.37 -5.00
N SER A 290 16.22 5.12 -3.68
CA SER A 290 16.31 3.78 -3.10
C SER A 290 15.25 2.82 -3.66
N ILE A 291 14.00 3.26 -3.75
CA ILE A 291 12.89 2.46 -4.30
C ILE A 291 13.10 2.16 -5.78
N VAL A 292 13.53 3.16 -6.56
CA VAL A 292 13.77 3.01 -8.02
C VAL A 292 14.92 2.05 -8.28
N PHE A 293 16.05 2.19 -7.59
CA PHE A 293 17.18 1.26 -7.74
C PHE A 293 16.84 -0.14 -7.28
N TRP A 294 16.10 -0.28 -6.16
CA TRP A 294 15.56 -1.57 -5.74
C TRP A 294 14.72 -2.21 -6.84
N GLY A 295 13.73 -1.49 -7.38
CA GLY A 295 12.83 -2.00 -8.41
C GLY A 295 13.55 -2.36 -9.71
N MET A 296 14.48 -1.51 -10.16
CA MET A 296 15.30 -1.79 -11.35
C MET A 296 16.17 -3.04 -11.15
N THR A 297 16.79 -3.18 -9.97
CA THR A 297 17.62 -4.35 -9.65
C THR A 297 16.77 -5.62 -9.58
N VAL A 298 15.59 -5.58 -8.97
CA VAL A 298 14.63 -6.72 -8.93
C VAL A 298 14.23 -7.13 -10.35
N ILE A 299 13.80 -6.16 -11.19
CA ILE A 299 13.40 -6.44 -12.56
C ILE A 299 14.58 -7.01 -13.35
N PHE A 300 15.77 -6.43 -13.21
CA PHE A 300 16.97 -6.95 -13.88
C PHE A 300 17.26 -8.40 -13.49
N ILE A 301 17.25 -8.71 -12.18
CA ILE A 301 17.54 -10.07 -11.69
C ILE A 301 16.48 -11.09 -12.14
N ILE A 302 15.20 -10.70 -12.16
CA ILE A 302 14.12 -11.63 -12.49
C ILE A 302 13.96 -11.85 -13.99
N TYR A 303 14.18 -10.81 -14.83
CA TYR A 303 13.82 -10.86 -16.25
C TYR A 303 15.02 -10.84 -17.21
N VAL A 304 16.17 -10.36 -16.78
CA VAL A 304 17.37 -10.24 -17.63
C VAL A 304 18.43 -11.23 -17.19
N ALA A 305 18.61 -11.40 -15.88
CA ALA A 305 19.57 -12.34 -15.29
C ALA A 305 19.03 -13.76 -15.21
#